data_ebb4c9381b5bc74a1c4a41c2d0703773
#
_entry.id   ebb4c9381b5bc74a1c4a41c2d0703773
#
_cell.length_a   1.000
_cell.length_b   1.000
_cell.length_c   1.000
_cell.angle_alpha   90.00
_cell.angle_beta   90.00
_cell.angle_gamma   90.00
#
_symmetry.space_group_name_H-M   'P 1'
#
loop_
_entity.id
_entity.type
_entity.pdbx_description
1 polymer ?
#
loop_
_entity_poly.entity_id
_entity_poly.type
_entity_poly.pdbx_seq_one_letter_code
_entity_poly.pdbx_strand_id
1 'polypeptide(L)'
;MRREGQSTRPLALGLALLLALAGCATPPPPAEGPLSWSGYPLGRPPAPDPGLRQALLARADEEWRFFGRQVVVFRGEAESIPHVGAWEDDDGTYAGRVNAYWRVVGRPGVDGMDCQQPWSAAFVSWLMWGAGVPEDQFPATPAHGVYIARIINDAIYPGRFFVPRRVEDYSPNPGDLICAFRGPFRPPIFGLQVSPEVFRGTNTHCDLVVGKAGQTLEAIGGNVRNSV
;
A
#
# COMPACT_ATOMS: atom_id res chain seq x y z
N MET A 1 47.36 -87.38 -39.67
CA MET A 1 46.10 -86.60 -39.84
C MET A 1 45.58 -86.25 -38.46
N ARG A 2 45.78 -85.01 -38.04
CA ARG A 2 45.29 -84.50 -36.71
C ARG A 2 44.07 -83.66 -36.94
N ARG A 3 43.01 -83.97 -36.18
CA ARG A 3 41.77 -83.12 -36.12
C ARG A 3 41.94 -82.11 -35.00
N GLU A 4 41.87 -80.87 -35.35
CA GLU A 4 41.79 -79.73 -34.38
C GLU A 4 40.35 -79.65 -33.81
N GLY A 5 40.27 -79.67 -32.50
CA GLY A 5 39.02 -79.44 -31.76
C GLY A 5 38.82 -77.96 -31.59
N GLN A 6 37.62 -77.49 -32.05
CA GLN A 6 37.14 -76.11 -31.75
C GLN A 6 36.57 -76.07 -30.36
N SER A 7 37.19 -75.21 -29.55
CA SER A 7 36.68 -74.84 -28.21
C SER A 7 35.68 -73.69 -28.33
N THR A 8 34.40 -73.98 -28.08
CA THR A 8 33.36 -72.96 -27.92
C THR A 8 33.38 -72.38 -26.51
N ARG A 9 33.70 -71.12 -26.38
CA ARG A 9 33.55 -70.39 -25.12
C ARG A 9 32.15 -69.81 -25.01
N PRO A 10 31.42 -69.93 -23.89
CA PRO A 10 30.15 -69.27 -23.68
C PRO A 10 30.36 -67.77 -23.38
N LEU A 11 29.65 -66.93 -24.14
CA LEU A 11 29.50 -65.52 -23.82
C LEU A 11 28.62 -65.39 -22.58
N ALA A 12 29.21 -64.96 -21.48
CA ALA A 12 28.44 -64.52 -20.34
C ALA A 12 27.88 -63.12 -20.61
N LEU A 13 26.57 -63.04 -20.87
CA LEU A 13 25.85 -61.75 -20.90
C LEU A 13 25.73 -61.22 -19.47
N GLY A 14 26.58 -60.24 -19.12
CA GLY A 14 26.46 -59.49 -17.89
C GLY A 14 25.30 -58.46 -18.02
N LEU A 15 24.18 -58.77 -17.37
CA LEU A 15 23.04 -57.84 -17.24
C LEU A 15 23.42 -56.79 -16.19
N ALA A 16 23.90 -55.60 -16.63
CA ALA A 16 24.11 -54.47 -15.74
C ALA A 16 22.77 -53.85 -15.35
N LEU A 17 22.34 -54.13 -14.12
CA LEU A 17 21.14 -53.53 -13.53
C LEU A 17 21.47 -52.09 -13.11
N LEU A 18 21.12 -51.09 -13.95
CA LEU A 18 21.20 -49.68 -13.61
C LEU A 18 20.06 -49.38 -12.61
N LEU A 19 20.37 -49.40 -11.32
CA LEU A 19 19.53 -48.82 -10.27
C LEU A 19 19.53 -47.29 -10.43
N ALA A 20 18.52 -46.76 -11.09
CA ALA A 20 18.22 -45.33 -11.06
C ALA A 20 17.75 -44.97 -9.62
N LEU A 21 18.67 -44.41 -8.83
CA LEU A 21 18.30 -43.74 -7.58
C LEU A 21 17.48 -42.49 -7.94
N ALA A 22 16.16 -42.65 -7.97
CA ALA A 22 15.24 -41.52 -7.96
C ALA A 22 15.38 -40.85 -6.58
N GLY A 23 16.37 -39.96 -6.46
CA GLY A 23 16.44 -39.04 -5.34
C GLY A 23 15.16 -38.22 -5.34
N CYS A 24 14.35 -38.34 -4.30
CA CYS A 24 13.30 -37.36 -4.02
C CYS A 24 13.97 -36.01 -3.82
N ALA A 25 14.06 -35.21 -4.90
CA ALA A 25 14.44 -33.83 -4.79
C ALA A 25 13.35 -33.16 -3.94
N THR A 26 13.67 -32.88 -2.69
CA THR A 26 12.83 -31.97 -1.89
C THR A 26 12.73 -30.68 -2.69
N PRO A 27 11.50 -30.19 -2.96
CA PRO A 27 11.35 -28.89 -3.61
C PRO A 27 12.11 -27.86 -2.78
N PRO A 28 12.81 -26.91 -3.43
CA PRO A 28 13.49 -25.85 -2.71
C PRO A 28 12.46 -25.16 -1.79
N PRO A 29 12.87 -24.77 -0.58
CA PRO A 29 11.98 -24.03 0.30
C PRO A 29 11.44 -22.83 -0.48
N PRO A 30 10.16 -22.47 -0.33
CA PRO A 30 9.61 -21.30 -0.99
C PRO A 30 10.49 -20.11 -0.64
N ALA A 31 10.89 -19.34 -1.66
CA ALA A 31 11.68 -18.14 -1.45
C ALA A 31 10.96 -17.32 -0.37
N GLU A 32 11.66 -17.03 0.73
CA GLU A 32 11.12 -16.19 1.80
C GLU A 32 10.81 -14.83 1.19
N GLY A 33 9.55 -14.60 0.84
CA GLY A 33 9.05 -13.31 0.41
C GLY A 33 9.02 -12.33 1.58
N PRO A 34 8.82 -11.04 1.32
CA PRO A 34 8.68 -10.07 2.40
C PRO A 34 7.55 -10.49 3.34
N LEU A 35 7.84 -10.44 4.65
CA LEU A 35 6.88 -10.79 5.68
C LEU A 35 5.90 -9.63 5.91
N SER A 36 4.67 -9.97 6.28
CA SER A 36 3.68 -9.02 6.77
C SER A 36 4.09 -8.48 8.15
N TRP A 37 3.40 -7.44 8.61
CA TRP A 37 3.57 -6.89 9.97
C TRP A 37 3.27 -7.91 11.09
N SER A 38 2.51 -8.95 10.77
CA SER A 38 2.23 -10.07 11.69
C SER A 38 3.25 -11.22 11.59
N GLY A 39 4.27 -11.09 10.74
CA GLY A 39 5.29 -12.13 10.54
C GLY A 39 4.87 -13.27 9.60
N TYR A 40 3.69 -13.19 8.99
CA TYR A 40 3.26 -14.14 7.95
C TYR A 40 3.70 -13.66 6.56
N PRO A 41 3.92 -14.57 5.60
CA PRO A 41 4.19 -14.19 4.22
C PRO A 41 3.06 -13.32 3.66
N LEU A 42 3.43 -12.28 2.92
CA LEU A 42 2.46 -11.44 2.22
C LEU A 42 1.77 -12.23 1.11
N GLY A 43 0.47 -12.01 0.94
CA GLY A 43 -0.29 -12.51 -0.20
C GLY A 43 0.25 -11.93 -1.51
N ARG A 44 0.07 -12.67 -2.59
CA ARG A 44 0.47 -12.18 -3.92
C ARG A 44 -0.53 -11.11 -4.40
N PRO A 45 -0.10 -9.86 -4.64
CA PRO A 45 -0.97 -8.85 -5.21
C PRO A 45 -1.31 -9.19 -6.67
N PRO A 46 -2.41 -8.65 -7.21
CA PRO A 46 -2.68 -8.72 -8.64
C PRO A 46 -1.64 -7.91 -9.43
N ALA A 47 -1.66 -8.04 -10.74
CA ALA A 47 -0.90 -7.14 -11.59
C ALA A 47 -1.37 -5.70 -11.35
N PRO A 48 -0.45 -4.71 -11.32
CA PRO A 48 -0.84 -3.30 -11.20
C PRO A 48 -1.82 -2.89 -12.31
N ASP A 49 -2.85 -2.14 -11.95
CA ASP A 49 -3.78 -1.52 -12.89
C ASP A 49 -3.33 -0.07 -13.17
N PRO A 50 -2.76 0.21 -14.36
CA PRO A 50 -2.33 1.57 -14.70
C PRO A 50 -3.48 2.55 -14.83
N GLY A 51 -4.66 2.10 -15.27
CA GLY A 51 -5.85 2.94 -15.43
C GLY A 51 -6.37 3.41 -14.08
N LEU A 52 -6.47 2.51 -13.12
CA LEU A 52 -6.86 2.84 -11.74
C LEU A 52 -5.90 3.83 -11.09
N ARG A 53 -4.58 3.59 -11.24
CA ARG A 53 -3.55 4.50 -10.72
C ARG A 53 -3.67 5.88 -11.36
N GLN A 54 -3.82 5.96 -12.68
CA GLN A 54 -3.95 7.22 -13.39
C GLN A 54 -5.21 7.99 -12.95
N ALA A 55 -6.34 7.30 -12.79
CA ALA A 55 -7.58 7.91 -12.32
C ALA A 55 -7.42 8.50 -10.90
N LEU A 56 -6.73 7.77 -10.00
CA LEU A 56 -6.45 8.23 -8.65
C LEU A 56 -5.59 9.49 -8.63
N LEU A 57 -4.49 9.50 -9.40
CA LEU A 57 -3.58 10.65 -9.51
C LEU A 57 -4.28 11.87 -10.13
N ALA A 58 -5.08 11.67 -11.18
CA ALA A 58 -5.81 12.75 -11.83
C ALA A 58 -6.83 13.40 -10.87
N ARG A 59 -7.57 12.59 -10.12
CA ARG A 59 -8.51 13.12 -9.12
C ARG A 59 -7.82 13.91 -8.01
N ALA A 60 -6.70 13.44 -7.52
CA ALA A 60 -5.94 14.16 -6.50
C ALA A 60 -5.44 15.52 -7.02
N ASP A 61 -4.93 15.56 -8.24
CA ASP A 61 -4.47 16.79 -8.89
C ASP A 61 -5.64 17.78 -9.16
N GLU A 62 -6.82 17.27 -9.56
CA GLU A 62 -8.03 18.08 -9.71
C GLU A 62 -8.44 18.73 -8.38
N GLU A 63 -8.43 18.01 -7.28
CA GLU A 63 -8.75 18.55 -5.96
C GLU A 63 -7.73 19.57 -5.48
N TRP A 64 -6.44 19.27 -5.64
CA TRP A 64 -5.38 20.21 -5.32
C TRP A 64 -5.51 21.52 -6.10
N ARG A 65 -5.82 21.45 -7.39
CA ARG A 65 -6.10 22.65 -8.21
C ARG A 65 -7.37 23.37 -7.76
N PHE A 66 -8.43 22.64 -7.41
CA PHE A 66 -9.67 23.21 -6.92
C PHE A 66 -9.47 24.03 -5.65
N PHE A 67 -8.63 23.53 -4.71
CA PHE A 67 -8.26 24.25 -3.50
C PHE A 67 -7.13 25.29 -3.70
N GLY A 68 -6.79 25.66 -4.93
CA GLY A 68 -5.85 26.73 -5.22
C GLY A 68 -4.38 26.35 -5.08
N ARG A 69 -4.04 25.05 -5.10
CA ARG A 69 -2.67 24.52 -5.16
C ARG A 69 -1.82 24.86 -3.94
N GLN A 70 -2.36 24.69 -2.75
CA GLN A 70 -1.57 24.90 -1.53
C GLN A 70 -0.31 24.03 -1.54
N VAL A 71 0.80 24.61 -1.10
CA VAL A 71 2.07 23.88 -0.97
C VAL A 71 2.59 24.01 0.45
N VAL A 72 2.79 22.87 1.10
CA VAL A 72 3.43 22.78 2.41
C VAL A 72 4.72 21.98 2.25
N VAL A 73 5.84 22.53 2.69
CA VAL A 73 7.16 21.90 2.58
C VAL A 73 7.66 21.51 3.95
N PHE A 74 7.95 20.22 4.13
CA PHE A 74 8.60 19.69 5.33
C PHE A 74 10.06 19.37 5.05
N ARG A 75 10.95 19.86 5.93
CA ARG A 75 12.39 19.55 5.92
C ARG A 75 12.82 19.16 7.33
N GLY A 76 12.82 17.86 7.61
CA GLY A 76 12.93 17.36 8.97
C GLY A 76 11.73 17.82 9.79
N GLU A 77 11.95 18.55 10.87
CA GLU A 77 10.90 19.12 11.72
C GLU A 77 10.44 20.52 11.27
N ALA A 78 11.16 21.13 10.34
CA ALA A 78 10.82 22.46 9.83
C ALA A 78 9.70 22.37 8.80
N GLU A 79 8.72 23.28 8.91
CA GLU A 79 7.60 23.44 8.01
C GLU A 79 7.58 24.84 7.41
N SER A 80 7.21 24.95 6.15
CA SER A 80 6.92 26.22 5.47
C SER A 80 5.77 26.08 4.51
N ILE A 81 5.05 27.17 4.24
CA ILE A 81 3.91 27.22 3.31
C ILE A 81 4.24 28.27 2.23
N PRO A 82 5.02 27.88 1.20
CA PRO A 82 5.42 28.82 0.15
C PRO A 82 4.24 29.26 -0.74
N HIS A 83 3.15 28.51 -0.77
CA HIS A 83 1.93 28.88 -1.47
C HIS A 83 0.72 28.48 -0.63
N VAL A 84 -0.17 29.46 -0.37
CA VAL A 84 -1.42 29.25 0.37
C VAL A 84 -2.54 29.10 -0.64
N GLY A 85 -3.29 28.03 -0.51
CA GLY A 85 -4.52 27.78 -1.27
C GLY A 85 -5.77 28.26 -0.55
N ALA A 86 -6.93 27.83 -1.00
CA ALA A 86 -8.19 28.06 -0.32
C ALA A 86 -8.34 27.09 0.86
N TRP A 87 -9.00 27.55 1.92
CA TRP A 87 -9.33 26.75 3.09
C TRP A 87 -10.77 26.25 3.01
N GLU A 88 -11.06 25.20 3.78
CA GLU A 88 -12.38 24.57 3.79
C GLU A 88 -13.53 25.54 4.13
N ASP A 89 -13.25 26.57 4.92
CA ASP A 89 -14.20 27.57 5.43
C ASP A 89 -14.11 28.95 4.74
N ASP A 90 -13.29 29.10 3.69
CA ASP A 90 -13.21 30.37 2.95
C ASP A 90 -14.57 30.75 2.32
N ASP A 91 -15.30 29.77 1.80
CA ASP A 91 -16.68 29.95 1.34
C ASP A 91 -17.44 28.61 1.24
N GLY A 92 -18.74 28.70 0.95
CA GLY A 92 -19.62 27.55 0.80
C GLY A 92 -19.22 26.58 -0.33
N THR A 93 -18.39 27.00 -1.28
CA THR A 93 -17.91 26.14 -2.38
C THR A 93 -16.94 25.11 -1.86
N TYR A 94 -15.96 25.53 -1.06
CA TYR A 94 -14.96 24.65 -0.45
C TYR A 94 -15.58 23.77 0.63
N ALA A 95 -16.39 24.35 1.51
CA ALA A 95 -17.15 23.58 2.50
C ALA A 95 -18.03 22.51 1.84
N GLY A 96 -18.74 22.87 0.76
CA GLY A 96 -19.55 21.94 -0.01
C GLY A 96 -18.75 20.79 -0.62
N ARG A 97 -17.48 21.03 -0.99
CA ARG A 97 -16.57 19.99 -1.46
C ARG A 97 -16.17 19.06 -0.30
N VAL A 98 -15.80 19.57 0.85
CA VAL A 98 -15.51 18.78 2.06
C VAL A 98 -16.75 17.98 2.50
N ASN A 99 -17.95 18.54 2.39
CA ASN A 99 -19.19 17.83 2.64
C ASN A 99 -19.37 16.62 1.70
N ALA A 100 -18.88 16.70 0.45
CA ALA A 100 -18.89 15.55 -0.45
C ALA A 100 -17.97 14.42 0.03
N TYR A 101 -16.82 14.73 0.60
CA TYR A 101 -15.93 13.71 1.21
C TYR A 101 -16.60 13.03 2.39
N TRP A 102 -17.26 13.80 3.28
CA TRP A 102 -18.00 13.28 4.43
C TRP A 102 -19.13 12.32 4.04
N ARG A 103 -19.83 12.59 2.92
CA ARG A 103 -20.90 11.70 2.44
C ARG A 103 -20.38 10.32 2.08
N VAL A 104 -19.20 10.23 1.45
CA VAL A 104 -18.59 8.92 1.04
C VAL A 104 -18.31 8.04 2.24
N VAL A 105 -17.98 8.63 3.38
CA VAL A 105 -17.71 7.90 4.63
C VAL A 105 -18.92 7.78 5.55
N GLY A 106 -20.13 8.04 5.01
CA GLY A 106 -21.38 7.86 5.74
C GLY A 106 -21.64 8.92 6.82
N ARG A 107 -21.06 10.13 6.70
CA ARG A 107 -21.23 11.23 7.66
C ARG A 107 -21.82 12.49 7.02
N PRO A 108 -23.04 12.41 6.44
CA PRO A 108 -23.61 13.53 5.71
C PRO A 108 -24.02 14.72 6.59
N GLY A 109 -24.04 14.55 7.92
CA GLY A 109 -24.39 15.62 8.87
C GLY A 109 -23.20 16.44 9.36
N VAL A 110 -21.96 16.14 8.90
CA VAL A 110 -20.78 16.95 9.21
C VAL A 110 -20.69 18.08 8.18
N ASP A 111 -20.48 19.31 8.66
CA ASP A 111 -20.36 20.49 7.80
C ASP A 111 -18.88 20.89 7.66
N GLY A 112 -18.43 21.11 6.42
CA GLY A 112 -17.09 21.62 6.11
C GLY A 112 -16.82 23.01 6.68
N MET A 113 -17.84 23.81 6.97
CA MET A 113 -17.69 25.11 7.64
C MET A 113 -17.32 24.99 9.13
N ASP A 114 -17.47 23.81 9.74
CA ASP A 114 -17.22 23.62 11.17
C ASP A 114 -15.72 23.62 11.54
N CYS A 115 -14.81 23.30 10.61
CA CYS A 115 -13.34 23.28 10.76
C CYS A 115 -12.81 22.47 11.95
N GLN A 116 -13.67 21.80 12.71
CA GLN A 116 -13.30 21.07 13.93
C GLN A 116 -13.06 19.58 13.67
N GLN A 117 -13.53 19.08 12.55
CA GLN A 117 -13.46 17.66 12.20
C GLN A 117 -12.34 17.42 11.17
N PRO A 118 -11.33 16.63 11.52
CA PRO A 118 -10.26 16.30 10.58
C PRO A 118 -10.79 15.42 9.45
N TRP A 119 -10.84 15.95 8.24
CA TRP A 119 -11.45 15.30 7.07
C TRP A 119 -10.46 14.60 6.14
N SER A 120 -9.18 14.53 6.49
CA SER A 120 -8.17 13.92 5.61
C SER A 120 -8.44 12.46 5.23
N ALA A 121 -8.97 11.65 6.17
CA ALA A 121 -9.32 10.27 5.86
C ALA A 121 -10.57 10.16 4.97
N ALA A 122 -11.52 11.08 5.13
CA ALA A 122 -12.68 11.18 4.25
C ALA A 122 -12.28 11.58 2.82
N PHE A 123 -11.31 12.49 2.69
CA PHE A 123 -10.71 12.86 1.40
C PHE A 123 -10.07 11.66 0.70
N VAL A 124 -9.18 10.93 1.39
CA VAL A 124 -8.54 9.74 0.80
C VAL A 124 -9.59 8.70 0.40
N SER A 125 -10.60 8.47 1.24
CA SER A 125 -11.71 7.56 0.93
C SER A 125 -12.49 8.01 -0.30
N TRP A 126 -12.72 9.31 -0.45
CA TRP A 126 -13.39 9.89 -1.62
C TRP A 126 -12.53 9.75 -2.89
N LEU A 127 -11.20 9.93 -2.80
CA LEU A 127 -10.29 9.69 -3.92
C LEU A 127 -10.37 8.23 -4.38
N MET A 128 -10.25 7.28 -3.44
CA MET A 128 -10.28 5.85 -3.73
C MET A 128 -11.61 5.42 -4.36
N TRP A 129 -12.72 5.80 -3.74
CA TRP A 129 -14.06 5.53 -4.26
C TRP A 129 -14.25 6.09 -5.68
N GLY A 130 -13.89 7.34 -5.89
CA GLY A 130 -14.07 8.02 -7.17
C GLY A 130 -13.12 7.56 -8.27
N ALA A 131 -11.98 6.96 -7.93
CA ALA A 131 -11.10 6.31 -8.87
C ALA A 131 -11.57 4.89 -9.25
N GLY A 132 -12.60 4.36 -8.56
CA GLY A 132 -13.14 3.02 -8.81
C GLY A 132 -12.44 1.92 -8.02
N VAL A 133 -11.73 2.24 -6.94
CA VAL A 133 -11.17 1.22 -6.03
C VAL A 133 -12.33 0.49 -5.35
N PRO A 134 -12.42 -0.86 -5.45
CA PRO A 134 -13.48 -1.62 -4.81
C PRO A 134 -13.46 -1.47 -3.28
N GLU A 135 -14.63 -1.43 -2.66
CA GLU A 135 -14.78 -1.24 -1.21
C GLU A 135 -14.14 -2.38 -0.38
N ASP A 136 -14.14 -3.59 -0.92
CA ASP A 136 -13.44 -4.74 -0.29
C ASP A 136 -11.92 -4.60 -0.32
N GLN A 137 -11.37 -3.77 -1.21
CA GLN A 137 -9.95 -3.44 -1.29
C GLN A 137 -9.58 -2.24 -0.44
N PHE A 138 -10.46 -1.24 -0.37
CA PHE A 138 -10.25 -0.03 0.44
C PHE A 138 -11.57 0.44 1.05
N PRO A 139 -11.82 0.15 2.34
CA PRO A 139 -13.05 0.56 3.00
C PRO A 139 -13.10 2.07 3.21
N ALA A 140 -14.18 2.70 2.78
CA ALA A 140 -14.42 4.12 3.03
C ALA A 140 -14.64 4.37 4.53
N THR A 141 -13.86 5.28 5.12
CA THR A 141 -13.88 5.53 6.57
C THR A 141 -13.40 6.95 6.90
N PRO A 142 -13.95 7.57 7.95
CA PRO A 142 -13.48 8.88 8.41
C PRO A 142 -12.18 8.85 9.23
N ALA A 143 -11.55 7.69 9.40
CA ALA A 143 -10.34 7.54 10.20
C ALA A 143 -9.27 6.71 9.47
N HIS A 144 -8.10 7.30 9.24
CA HIS A 144 -6.98 6.64 8.57
C HIS A 144 -6.59 5.30 9.22
N GLY A 145 -6.54 5.25 10.54
CA GLY A 145 -6.17 4.04 11.27
C GLY A 145 -7.08 2.84 10.99
N VAL A 146 -8.33 3.06 10.58
CA VAL A 146 -9.27 1.98 10.26
C VAL A 146 -8.86 1.28 8.96
N TYR A 147 -8.63 2.02 7.88
CA TYR A 147 -8.22 1.39 6.62
C TYR A 147 -6.79 0.87 6.67
N ILE A 148 -5.87 1.57 7.39
CA ILE A 148 -4.50 1.08 7.60
C ILE A 148 -4.53 -0.29 8.29
N ALA A 149 -5.24 -0.42 9.41
CA ALA A 149 -5.37 -1.68 10.12
C ALA A 149 -5.98 -2.77 9.24
N ARG A 150 -6.99 -2.43 8.43
CA ARG A 150 -7.61 -3.38 7.49
C ARG A 150 -6.63 -3.85 6.42
N ILE A 151 -5.91 -2.93 5.77
CA ILE A 151 -4.91 -3.25 4.75
C ILE A 151 -3.82 -4.16 5.33
N ILE A 152 -3.32 -3.86 6.53
CA ILE A 152 -2.30 -4.69 7.19
C ILE A 152 -2.82 -6.09 7.49
N ASN A 153 -4.04 -6.21 8.02
CA ASN A 153 -4.66 -7.50 8.32
C ASN A 153 -4.91 -8.33 7.05
N ASP A 154 -5.33 -7.68 5.98
CA ASP A 154 -5.68 -8.36 4.73
C ASP A 154 -4.46 -8.68 3.86
N ALA A 155 -3.29 -8.13 4.15
CA ALA A 155 -2.09 -8.28 3.33
C ALA A 155 -1.58 -9.72 3.17
N ILE A 156 -1.98 -10.63 4.05
CA ILE A 156 -1.65 -12.07 3.95
C ILE A 156 -2.50 -12.80 2.90
N TYR A 157 -3.62 -12.22 2.47
CA TYR A 157 -4.50 -12.83 1.48
C TYR A 157 -4.07 -12.46 0.05
N PRO A 158 -4.18 -13.38 -0.91
CA PRO A 158 -3.87 -13.07 -2.31
C PRO A 158 -4.90 -12.10 -2.90
N GLY A 159 -4.51 -11.38 -3.94
CA GLY A 159 -5.40 -10.51 -4.70
C GLY A 159 -5.69 -9.16 -4.05
N ARG A 160 -4.97 -8.79 -2.98
CA ARG A 160 -5.10 -7.46 -2.36
C ARG A 160 -4.32 -6.42 -3.14
N PHE A 161 -4.94 -5.27 -3.40
CA PHE A 161 -4.35 -4.18 -4.18
C PHE A 161 -3.26 -3.47 -3.37
N PHE A 162 -3.49 -3.32 -2.07
CA PHE A 162 -2.60 -2.57 -1.19
C PHE A 162 -1.69 -3.53 -0.41
N VAL A 163 -0.39 -3.32 -0.55
CA VAL A 163 0.63 -4.09 0.15
C VAL A 163 1.36 -3.16 1.12
N PRO A 164 1.20 -3.33 2.44
CA PRO A 164 1.87 -2.49 3.41
C PRO A 164 3.39 -2.67 3.31
N ARG A 165 4.11 -1.54 3.32
CA ARG A 165 5.56 -1.49 3.26
C ARG A 165 6.08 -0.57 4.36
N ARG A 166 7.27 -0.84 4.83
CA ARG A 166 8.01 0.06 5.71
C ARG A 166 8.81 1.02 4.85
N VAL A 167 8.98 2.25 5.31
CA VAL A 167 9.73 3.26 4.56
C VAL A 167 11.21 2.92 4.44
N GLU A 168 11.74 2.10 5.35
CA GLU A 168 13.11 1.61 5.32
C GLU A 168 13.34 0.59 4.21
N ASP A 169 12.30 -0.16 3.84
CA ASP A 169 12.40 -1.29 2.90
C ASP A 169 11.85 -0.95 1.51
N TYR A 170 11.16 0.19 1.38
CA TYR A 170 10.47 0.55 0.15
C TYR A 170 10.47 2.05 -0.09
N SER A 171 10.83 2.44 -1.29
CA SER A 171 10.76 3.83 -1.73
C SER A 171 9.42 4.11 -2.43
N PRO A 172 8.56 4.97 -1.87
CA PRO A 172 7.24 5.22 -2.43
C PRO A 172 7.27 5.73 -3.88
N ASN A 173 6.25 5.37 -4.64
CA ASN A 173 6.05 5.77 -6.03
C ASN A 173 4.70 6.47 -6.20
N PRO A 174 4.47 7.25 -7.27
CA PRO A 174 3.16 7.84 -7.55
C PRO A 174 2.04 6.79 -7.55
N GLY A 175 1.00 7.06 -6.77
CA GLY A 175 -0.13 6.15 -6.52
C GLY A 175 -0.05 5.40 -5.18
N ASP A 176 1.09 5.45 -4.47
CA ASP A 176 1.18 4.89 -3.12
C ASP A 176 0.64 5.88 -2.08
N LEU A 177 0.16 5.36 -0.96
CA LEU A 177 -0.14 6.16 0.22
C LEU A 177 1.07 6.17 1.17
N ILE A 178 1.48 7.36 1.61
CA ILE A 178 2.41 7.51 2.72
C ILE A 178 1.63 7.87 3.97
N CYS A 179 1.87 7.15 5.06
CA CYS A 179 1.13 7.33 6.30
C CYS A 179 2.08 7.56 7.48
N ALA A 180 1.72 8.48 8.37
CA ALA A 180 2.48 8.79 9.57
C ALA A 180 1.57 8.93 10.80
N PHE A 181 2.12 8.66 11.97
CA PHE A 181 1.47 9.00 13.24
C PHE A 181 1.56 10.51 13.47
N ARG A 182 0.47 11.09 13.97
CA ARG A 182 0.41 12.50 14.41
C ARG A 182 0.36 12.59 15.93
N GLY A 183 0.91 13.68 16.45
CA GLY A 183 0.94 13.96 17.89
C GLY A 183 2.08 13.28 18.63
N PRO A 184 2.08 13.37 19.98
CA PRO A 184 3.20 12.91 20.81
C PRO A 184 3.28 11.38 20.93
N PHE A 185 2.17 10.68 20.75
CA PHE A 185 2.14 9.24 20.81
C PHE A 185 2.61 8.64 19.50
N ARG A 186 3.82 8.12 19.50
CA ARG A 186 4.39 7.33 18.41
C ARG A 186 4.63 5.92 18.95
N PRO A 187 3.74 4.97 18.69
CA PRO A 187 3.98 3.60 19.12
C PRO A 187 5.30 3.11 18.53
N PRO A 188 6.07 2.33 19.28
CA PRO A 188 7.30 1.74 18.76
C PRO A 188 6.92 0.77 17.63
N ILE A 189 7.14 1.19 16.38
CA ILE A 189 7.02 0.34 15.20
C ILE A 189 8.32 -0.42 14.92
N PHE A 190 9.22 -0.43 15.90
CA PHE A 190 10.48 -1.16 15.85
C PHE A 190 10.23 -2.62 16.22
N GLY A 191 10.27 -3.46 15.20
CA GLY A 191 10.07 -4.89 15.31
C GLY A 191 8.89 -5.40 14.50
N LEU A 192 8.94 -6.67 14.16
CA LEU A 192 8.05 -7.34 13.22
C LEU A 192 6.60 -7.54 13.70
N GLN A 193 6.20 -6.99 14.85
CA GLN A 193 4.93 -7.32 15.48
C GLN A 193 4.24 -6.10 16.12
N VAL A 194 3.89 -5.13 15.29
CA VAL A 194 2.93 -4.11 15.73
C VAL A 194 1.53 -4.61 15.38
N SER A 195 0.70 -4.77 16.42
CA SER A 195 -0.71 -5.10 16.18
C SER A 195 -1.35 -4.03 15.29
N PRO A 196 -2.01 -4.39 14.20
CA PRO A 196 -2.75 -3.44 13.36
C PRO A 196 -3.75 -2.58 14.13
N GLU A 197 -4.24 -3.07 15.27
CA GLU A 197 -5.18 -2.35 16.13
C GLU A 197 -4.57 -1.09 16.75
N VAL A 198 -3.24 -0.99 16.86
CA VAL A 198 -2.56 0.24 17.28
C VAL A 198 -2.93 1.43 16.40
N PHE A 199 -3.10 1.20 15.10
CA PHE A 199 -3.47 2.26 14.15
C PHE A 199 -4.90 2.76 14.39
N ARG A 200 -5.83 1.90 14.85
CA ARG A 200 -7.22 2.29 15.14
C ARG A 200 -7.34 3.25 16.33
N GLY A 201 -6.44 3.13 17.30
CA GLY A 201 -6.43 3.93 18.53
C GLY A 201 -5.52 5.16 18.49
N THR A 202 -4.87 5.45 17.34
CA THR A 202 -3.91 6.54 17.22
C THR A 202 -4.29 7.54 16.14
N ASN A 203 -3.88 8.79 16.34
CA ASN A 203 -4.01 9.80 15.30
C ASN A 203 -2.99 9.52 14.20
N THR A 204 -3.48 9.26 13.02
CA THR A 204 -2.68 9.01 11.82
C THR A 204 -3.10 9.95 10.70
N HIS A 205 -2.20 10.16 9.75
CA HIS A 205 -2.47 10.90 8.53
C HIS A 205 -1.86 10.18 7.35
N CYS A 206 -2.54 10.20 6.21
CA CYS A 206 -2.03 9.62 4.97
C CYS A 206 -2.22 10.60 3.83
N ASP A 207 -1.22 10.66 2.96
CA ASP A 207 -1.21 11.43 1.73
C ASP A 207 -0.93 10.52 0.53
N LEU A 208 -1.48 10.87 -0.62
CA LEU A 208 -1.23 10.16 -1.88
C LEU A 208 0.05 10.71 -2.52
N VAL A 209 1.04 9.86 -2.75
CA VAL A 209 2.25 10.24 -3.49
C VAL A 209 1.88 10.50 -4.94
N VAL A 210 2.23 11.68 -5.46
CA VAL A 210 1.95 12.09 -6.84
C VAL A 210 3.21 12.34 -7.65
N GLY A 211 4.34 12.56 -6.98
CA GLY A 211 5.63 12.79 -7.63
C GLY A 211 6.81 12.37 -6.77
N LYS A 212 7.96 12.23 -7.43
CA LYS A 212 9.23 11.93 -6.77
C LYS A 212 10.38 12.53 -7.57
N ALA A 213 11.20 13.35 -6.91
CA ALA A 213 12.40 13.94 -7.48
C ALA A 213 13.59 13.74 -6.53
N GLY A 214 14.46 12.78 -6.83
CA GLY A 214 15.57 12.39 -5.96
C GLY A 214 15.06 11.88 -4.60
N GLN A 215 15.38 12.61 -3.53
CA GLN A 215 14.93 12.31 -2.16
C GLN A 215 13.66 13.07 -1.76
N THR A 216 13.09 13.88 -2.65
CA THR A 216 11.87 14.62 -2.39
C THR A 216 10.68 13.83 -2.88
N LEU A 217 9.67 13.66 -2.02
CA LEU A 217 8.36 13.14 -2.37
C LEU A 217 7.40 14.32 -2.47
N GLU A 218 6.55 14.28 -3.50
CA GLU A 218 5.41 15.16 -3.65
C GLU A 218 4.16 14.34 -3.35
N ALA A 219 3.34 14.81 -2.44
CA ALA A 219 2.12 14.11 -2.04
C ALA A 219 0.96 15.09 -1.92
N ILE A 220 -0.25 14.60 -2.19
CA ILE A 220 -1.50 15.34 -2.03
C ILE A 220 -2.31 14.67 -0.92
N GLY A 221 -2.67 15.46 0.08
CA GLY A 221 -3.49 15.06 1.20
C GLY A 221 -4.65 16.01 1.43
N GLY A 222 -5.68 15.53 2.11
CA GLY A 222 -6.79 16.37 2.57
C GLY A 222 -6.55 16.90 3.98
N ASN A 223 -7.10 18.07 4.28
CA ASN A 223 -6.93 18.73 5.59
C ASN A 223 -5.46 19.01 5.94
N VAL A 224 -4.66 19.28 4.94
CA VAL A 224 -3.30 19.77 5.13
C VAL A 224 -3.37 21.27 5.35
N ARG A 225 -3.35 21.69 6.62
CA ARG A 225 -3.59 23.08 7.01
C ARG A 225 -4.93 23.59 6.45
N ASN A 226 -6.02 22.81 6.66
CA ASN A 226 -7.41 23.10 6.24
C ASN A 226 -7.60 23.23 4.71
N SER A 227 -6.70 22.62 3.91
CA SER A 227 -6.72 22.65 2.45
C SER A 227 -6.35 21.28 1.86
N VAL A 228 -6.31 21.22 0.51
CA VAL A 228 -5.75 20.12 -0.25
C VAL A 228 -4.45 20.55 -0.91
#